data_21da7308243d581e0d8f209f4eecb3c6
#
_entry.id   21da7308243d581e0d8f209f4eecb3c6
#
_cell.length_a   1.000
_cell.length_b   1.000
_cell.length_c   1.000
_cell.angle_alpha   90.00
_cell.angle_beta   90.00
_cell.angle_gamma   90.00
#
_symmetry.space_group_name_H-M   'P 1'
#
loop_
_entity.id
_entity.type
_entity.pdbx_description
1 polymer ?
#
loop_
_entity_poly.entity_id
_entity_poly.type
_entity_poly.pdbx_seq_one_letter_code
_entity_poly.pdbx_strand_id
1 'polypeptide(L)'
;MPREGRFYWEEPTMSTHIRTWGIALTAIGFFAIPTLATQAQAVPALPLTVSATTPSTVIIKTLHLKVTAYASIPEETSNHPFITATGDHVHNGIVATNILPFGTKVMIPSLFGNKIFTVDDRMNKRMTNNIDIWMSSVSAAVDFGVHNAEVVVVGKGSDTNLSLE
;
A
#
# COMPACT_ATOMS: atom_id res chain seq x y z
N MET A 1 -33.18 -28.61 22.27
CA MET A 1 -32.44 -29.17 21.14
C MET A 1 -32.40 -28.13 20.04
N PRO A 2 -31.30 -27.42 19.83
CA PRO A 2 -31.15 -26.53 18.68
C PRO A 2 -30.56 -27.30 17.49
N ARG A 3 -31.11 -27.05 16.31
CA ARG A 3 -30.70 -27.67 15.05
C ARG A 3 -29.39 -27.02 14.55
N GLU A 4 -28.40 -27.83 14.27
CA GLU A 4 -27.19 -27.44 13.61
C GLU A 4 -27.47 -27.11 12.14
N GLY A 5 -27.34 -25.83 11.76
CA GLY A 5 -27.37 -25.35 10.38
C GLY A 5 -25.98 -25.54 9.77
N ARG A 6 -25.85 -26.56 8.94
CA ARG A 6 -24.62 -26.82 8.18
C ARG A 6 -24.58 -25.91 6.95
N PHE A 7 -23.76 -24.85 6.96
CA PHE A 7 -23.51 -24.02 5.78
C PHE A 7 -22.57 -24.75 4.84
N TYR A 8 -23.08 -25.14 3.67
CA TYR A 8 -22.28 -25.64 2.56
C TYR A 8 -21.83 -24.44 1.72
N TRP A 9 -20.53 -24.30 1.55
CA TRP A 9 -19.93 -23.40 0.57
C TRP A 9 -19.93 -24.11 -0.78
N GLU A 10 -20.78 -23.67 -1.70
CA GLU A 10 -20.72 -24.12 -3.09
C GLU A 10 -19.64 -23.34 -3.83
N GLU A 11 -18.64 -24.07 -4.31
CA GLU A 11 -17.60 -23.57 -5.21
C GLU A 11 -18.20 -23.26 -6.58
N PRO A 12 -17.93 -22.07 -7.19
CA PRO A 12 -18.39 -21.81 -8.55
C PRO A 12 -17.54 -22.60 -9.55
N THR A 13 -18.15 -23.58 -10.21
CA THR A 13 -17.56 -24.32 -11.32
C THR A 13 -17.34 -23.39 -12.52
N MET A 14 -16.08 -23.13 -12.88
CA MET A 14 -15.71 -22.47 -14.12
C MET A 14 -16.02 -23.39 -15.31
N SER A 15 -17.07 -23.05 -16.07
CA SER A 15 -17.36 -23.66 -17.36
C SER A 15 -16.44 -23.09 -18.45
N THR A 16 -15.46 -23.88 -18.87
CA THR A 16 -14.60 -23.60 -20.02
C THR A 16 -15.33 -23.95 -21.32
N HIS A 17 -15.94 -22.96 -21.96
CA HIS A 17 -16.43 -23.10 -23.34
C HIS A 17 -15.27 -22.90 -24.32
N ILE A 18 -14.68 -24.01 -24.79
CA ILE A 18 -13.77 -24.01 -25.93
C ILE A 18 -14.62 -23.90 -27.22
N ARG A 19 -14.61 -22.72 -27.85
CA ARG A 19 -15.17 -22.52 -29.17
C ARG A 19 -14.13 -22.86 -30.22
N THR A 20 -14.26 -24.06 -30.82
CA THR A 20 -13.55 -24.44 -32.03
C THR A 20 -14.06 -23.66 -33.23
N TRP A 21 -13.21 -22.80 -33.79
CA TRP A 21 -13.49 -22.12 -35.06
C TRP A 21 -12.88 -22.95 -36.20
N GLY A 22 -13.78 -23.42 -37.10
CA GLY A 22 -13.41 -24.18 -38.27
C GLY A 22 -12.66 -23.29 -39.28
N ILE A 23 -11.58 -23.85 -39.80
CA ILE A 23 -10.77 -23.26 -40.86
C ILE A 23 -11.44 -23.60 -42.20
N ALA A 24 -11.98 -22.60 -42.87
CA ALA A 24 -12.39 -22.72 -44.28
C ALA A 24 -11.21 -22.27 -45.16
N LEU A 25 -10.65 -23.23 -45.89
CA LEU A 25 -9.68 -22.97 -46.95
C LEU A 25 -10.44 -22.49 -48.20
N THR A 26 -10.24 -21.24 -48.59
CA THR A 26 -10.54 -20.75 -49.93
C THR A 26 -9.24 -20.35 -50.61
N ALA A 27 -8.86 -21.12 -51.64
CA ALA A 27 -7.78 -20.81 -52.56
C ALA A 27 -8.25 -19.75 -53.55
N ILE A 28 -7.61 -18.61 -53.60
CA ILE A 28 -7.81 -17.60 -54.67
C ILE A 28 -6.45 -17.08 -55.15
N GLY A 29 -6.30 -17.22 -56.43
CA GLY A 29 -5.40 -16.75 -57.43
C GLY A 29 -4.31 -15.74 -57.13
N PHE A 30 -3.13 -16.08 -57.59
CA PHE A 30 -1.97 -15.19 -57.71
C PHE A 30 -2.27 -14.08 -58.74
N PHE A 31 -2.37 -12.86 -58.29
CA PHE A 31 -2.19 -11.67 -59.10
C PHE A 31 -0.89 -10.98 -58.62
N ALA A 32 0.14 -11.06 -59.43
CA ALA A 32 1.40 -10.36 -59.19
C ALA A 32 1.23 -8.87 -59.53
N ILE A 33 1.19 -8.04 -58.50
CA ILE A 33 1.30 -6.60 -58.64
C ILE A 33 2.75 -6.22 -58.30
N PRO A 34 3.48 -5.48 -59.15
CA PRO A 34 4.79 -4.99 -58.77
C PRO A 34 4.67 -3.93 -57.67
N THR A 35 5.05 -4.28 -56.47
CA THR A 35 5.16 -3.33 -55.38
C THR A 35 6.38 -2.42 -55.59
N LEU A 36 6.11 -1.16 -55.82
CA LEU A 36 7.11 -0.10 -55.72
C LEU A 36 7.58 -0.10 -54.25
N ALA A 37 8.80 -0.51 -54.00
CA ALA A 37 9.40 -0.45 -52.68
C ALA A 37 9.64 1.00 -52.31
N THR A 38 8.70 1.60 -51.58
CA THR A 38 8.94 2.85 -50.85
C THR A 38 9.84 2.54 -49.67
N GLN A 39 11.12 2.88 -49.78
CA GLN A 39 12.05 2.84 -48.67
C GLN A 39 11.60 3.85 -47.60
N ALA A 40 10.94 3.38 -46.57
CA ALA A 40 10.73 4.12 -45.37
C ALA A 40 12.10 4.30 -44.69
N GLN A 41 12.65 5.52 -44.75
CA GLN A 41 13.83 5.87 -43.97
C GLN A 41 13.46 5.77 -42.50
N ALA A 42 14.03 4.81 -41.80
CA ALA A 42 13.96 4.70 -40.35
C ALA A 42 14.66 5.92 -39.75
N VAL A 43 13.89 6.84 -39.19
CA VAL A 43 14.41 7.90 -38.35
C VAL A 43 15.01 7.24 -37.10
N PRO A 44 16.30 7.45 -36.79
CA PRO A 44 16.86 6.87 -35.57
C PRO A 44 16.12 7.50 -34.38
N ALA A 45 15.31 6.67 -33.69
CA ALA A 45 14.73 7.02 -32.42
C ALA A 45 15.87 7.21 -31.41
N LEU A 46 16.13 8.44 -31.02
CA LEU A 46 17.01 8.76 -29.91
C LEU A 46 16.45 8.05 -28.67
N PRO A 47 17.27 7.28 -27.93
CA PRO A 47 16.81 6.69 -26.68
C PRO A 47 16.50 7.85 -25.71
N LEU A 48 15.22 8.09 -25.47
CA LEU A 48 14.77 8.90 -24.33
C LEU A 48 15.12 8.12 -23.07
N THR A 49 16.32 8.35 -22.56
CA THR A 49 16.71 7.92 -21.21
C THR A 49 15.90 8.76 -20.24
N VAL A 50 14.67 8.30 -19.94
CA VAL A 50 13.93 8.80 -18.79
C VAL A 50 14.67 8.26 -17.57
N SER A 51 15.58 9.07 -17.02
CA SER A 51 16.10 8.84 -15.68
C SER A 51 14.91 8.96 -14.73
N ALA A 52 14.31 7.82 -14.39
CA ALA A 52 13.37 7.74 -13.28
C ALA A 52 14.17 8.07 -12.02
N THR A 53 14.12 9.31 -11.58
CA THR A 53 14.61 9.73 -10.27
C THR A 53 13.68 9.07 -9.24
N THR A 54 14.04 7.87 -8.81
CA THR A 54 13.39 7.20 -7.67
C THR A 54 13.60 8.12 -6.47
N PRO A 55 12.55 8.59 -5.79
CA PRO A 55 12.74 9.42 -4.61
C PRO A 55 13.55 8.61 -3.58
N SER A 56 14.74 9.07 -3.30
CA SER A 56 15.61 8.45 -2.31
C SER A 56 15.00 8.67 -0.93
N THR A 57 14.57 7.57 -0.28
CA THR A 57 14.12 7.61 1.11
C THR A 57 15.35 7.58 2.00
N VAL A 58 15.53 8.62 2.82
CA VAL A 58 16.64 8.71 3.77
C VAL A 58 16.14 8.33 5.16
N ILE A 59 16.91 7.47 5.85
CA ILE A 59 16.64 7.13 7.24
C ILE A 59 17.20 8.26 8.11
N ILE A 60 16.31 8.87 8.91
CA ILE A 60 16.66 9.96 9.83
C ILE A 60 16.96 9.40 11.22
N LYS A 61 16.15 8.48 11.70
CA LYS A 61 16.24 7.95 13.06
C LYS A 61 15.59 6.58 13.14
N THR A 62 16.10 5.74 14.03
CA THR A 62 15.53 4.43 14.38
C THR A 62 15.13 4.41 15.85
N LEU A 63 13.95 3.87 16.15
CA LEU A 63 13.38 3.75 17.47
C LEU A 63 12.92 2.31 17.71
N HIS A 64 13.07 1.79 18.94
CA HIS A 64 12.49 0.51 19.34
C HIS A 64 11.24 0.78 20.16
N LEU A 65 10.07 0.45 19.62
CA LEU A 65 8.77 0.77 20.19
C LEU A 65 7.89 -0.47 20.34
N LYS A 66 6.96 -0.36 21.26
CA LYS A 66 5.81 -1.26 21.29
C LYS A 66 4.85 -0.82 20.19
N VAL A 67 4.53 -1.75 19.29
CA VAL A 67 3.63 -1.55 18.14
C VAL A 67 2.34 -2.30 18.43
N THR A 68 1.23 -1.56 18.41
CA THR A 68 -0.13 -2.07 18.59
C THR A 68 -1.01 -1.64 17.43
N ALA A 69 -2.28 -2.01 17.44
CA ALA A 69 -3.24 -1.56 16.45
C ALA A 69 -4.55 -1.13 17.12
N TYR A 70 -5.25 -0.17 16.52
CA TYR A 70 -6.56 0.31 16.96
C TYR A 70 -7.53 0.40 15.79
N ALA A 71 -8.83 0.43 16.10
CA ALA A 71 -9.90 0.60 15.13
C ALA A 71 -10.77 1.82 15.50
N SER A 72 -11.57 2.27 14.54
CA SER A 72 -12.46 3.42 14.71
C SER A 72 -13.74 3.05 15.46
N ILE A 73 -13.61 2.79 16.76
CA ILE A 73 -14.75 2.55 17.66
C ILE A 73 -14.72 3.54 18.84
N PRO A 74 -15.89 3.88 19.39
CA PRO A 74 -15.98 4.86 20.48
C PRO A 74 -15.15 4.49 21.73
N GLU A 75 -15.00 3.19 22.00
CA GLU A 75 -14.29 2.65 23.16
C GLU A 75 -12.76 2.84 23.07
N GLU A 76 -12.21 2.90 21.85
CA GLU A 76 -10.77 3.06 21.60
C GLU A 76 -10.37 4.47 21.19
N THR A 77 -11.36 5.31 20.86
CA THR A 77 -11.14 6.66 20.31
C THR A 77 -11.95 7.70 21.08
N SER A 78 -11.79 8.97 20.71
CA SER A 78 -12.63 10.06 21.20
C SER A 78 -14.04 9.99 20.61
N ASN A 79 -14.91 10.94 20.95
CA ASN A 79 -16.30 11.04 20.43
C ASN A 79 -16.41 11.10 18.89
N HIS A 80 -15.29 11.20 18.19
CA HIS A 80 -15.21 11.21 16.73
C HIS A 80 -14.26 10.09 16.22
N PRO A 81 -14.69 8.82 16.25
CA PRO A 81 -13.82 7.66 15.98
C PRO A 81 -13.23 7.63 14.56
N PHE A 82 -13.78 8.40 13.64
CA PHE A 82 -13.30 8.47 12.25
C PHE A 82 -12.45 9.70 11.95
N ILE A 83 -12.16 10.52 12.97
CA ILE A 83 -11.35 11.75 12.82
C ILE A 83 -10.10 11.63 13.68
N THR A 84 -8.94 11.83 13.06
CA THR A 84 -7.64 11.82 13.74
C THR A 84 -7.44 13.07 14.60
N ALA A 85 -6.39 13.08 15.40
CA ALA A 85 -6.01 14.26 16.19
C ALA A 85 -5.54 15.45 15.32
N THR A 86 -5.22 15.25 14.05
CA THR A 86 -4.96 16.34 13.07
C THR A 86 -6.24 16.92 12.48
N GLY A 87 -7.38 16.25 12.65
CA GLY A 87 -8.66 16.64 12.07
C GLY A 87 -8.99 15.96 10.73
N ASP A 88 -8.12 15.10 10.25
CA ASP A 88 -8.32 14.36 9.01
C ASP A 88 -9.14 13.08 9.22
N HIS A 89 -9.73 12.57 8.15
CA HIS A 89 -10.45 11.29 8.21
C HIS A 89 -9.44 10.13 8.30
N VAL A 90 -9.73 9.13 9.16
CA VAL A 90 -8.88 7.95 9.29
C VAL A 90 -8.80 7.16 7.98
N HIS A 91 -7.63 6.65 7.66
CA HIS A 91 -7.38 5.82 6.50
C HIS A 91 -6.17 4.88 6.70
N ASN A 92 -6.01 3.92 5.80
CA ASN A 92 -4.87 3.01 5.83
C ASN A 92 -3.53 3.76 5.64
N GLY A 93 -2.58 3.52 6.53
CA GLY A 93 -1.28 4.19 6.55
C GLY A 93 -1.15 5.28 7.61
N ILE A 94 -2.14 5.43 8.49
CA ILE A 94 -2.06 6.32 9.66
C ILE A 94 -1.51 5.56 10.87
N VAL A 95 -0.74 6.26 11.69
CA VAL A 95 -0.33 5.80 13.02
C VAL A 95 -0.57 6.89 14.07
N ALA A 96 -0.89 6.45 15.28
CA ALA A 96 -0.97 7.28 16.47
C ALA A 96 0.30 7.09 17.31
N THR A 97 0.91 8.19 17.74
CA THR A 97 2.01 8.19 18.71
C THR A 97 2.18 9.54 19.36
N ASN A 98 2.71 9.54 20.60
CA ASN A 98 2.96 10.79 21.34
C ASN A 98 4.43 11.26 21.25
N ILE A 99 5.31 10.44 20.64
CA ILE A 99 6.77 10.68 20.68
C ILE A 99 7.33 11.28 19.39
N LEU A 100 6.52 11.34 18.33
CA LEU A 100 6.91 11.92 17.06
C LEU A 100 5.95 13.05 16.66
N PRO A 101 6.44 14.12 16.01
CA PRO A 101 5.60 15.18 15.47
C PRO A 101 4.56 14.68 14.48
N PHE A 102 3.45 15.39 14.33
CA PHE A 102 2.50 15.13 13.22
C PHE A 102 3.18 15.29 11.87
N GLY A 103 2.71 14.51 10.88
CA GLY A 103 3.26 14.48 9.54
C GLY A 103 4.55 13.66 9.41
N THR A 104 5.16 13.21 10.51
CA THR A 104 6.35 12.35 10.46
C THR A 104 6.06 11.07 9.68
N LYS A 105 6.94 10.72 8.74
CA LYS A 105 6.85 9.48 7.99
C LYS A 105 7.69 8.39 8.68
N VAL A 106 7.09 7.22 8.85
CA VAL A 106 7.77 6.08 9.50
C VAL A 106 7.57 4.80 8.70
N MET A 107 8.52 3.88 8.82
CA MET A 107 8.42 2.49 8.37
C MET A 107 8.59 1.56 9.57
N ILE A 108 8.02 0.36 9.47
CA ILE A 108 8.19 -0.72 10.45
C ILE A 108 8.58 -1.98 9.67
N PRO A 109 9.86 -2.11 9.27
CA PRO A 109 10.28 -3.09 8.28
C PRO A 109 9.96 -4.54 8.63
N SER A 110 10.08 -4.92 9.88
CA SER A 110 9.83 -6.29 10.36
C SER A 110 8.36 -6.72 10.27
N LEU A 111 7.42 -5.77 10.27
CA LEU A 111 5.97 -6.04 10.26
C LEU A 111 5.32 -5.69 8.91
N PHE A 112 5.81 -4.66 8.23
CA PHE A 112 5.16 -4.11 7.04
C PHE A 112 6.10 -3.84 5.86
N GLY A 113 7.36 -4.29 5.93
CA GLY A 113 8.35 -4.07 4.88
C GLY A 113 8.57 -2.56 4.61
N ASN A 114 8.49 -2.17 3.35
CA ASN A 114 8.75 -0.79 2.92
C ASN A 114 7.51 0.13 2.99
N LYS A 115 6.43 -0.31 3.63
CA LYS A 115 5.23 0.51 3.77
C LYS A 115 5.50 1.74 4.63
N ILE A 116 5.16 2.90 4.10
CA ILE A 116 5.28 4.18 4.81
C ILE A 116 3.95 4.49 5.51
N PHE A 117 4.05 4.85 6.77
CA PHE A 117 2.97 5.35 7.60
C PHE A 117 3.18 6.83 7.91
N THR A 118 2.10 7.53 8.22
CA THR A 118 2.13 8.93 8.65
C THR A 118 1.63 9.05 10.07
N VAL A 119 2.30 9.85 10.87
CA VAL A 119 1.86 10.21 12.22
C VAL A 119 0.79 11.31 12.10
N ASP A 120 -0.48 10.91 12.17
CA ASP A 120 -1.63 11.83 12.05
C ASP A 120 -2.57 11.75 13.25
N ASP A 121 -2.25 10.88 14.22
CA ASP A 121 -3.07 10.71 15.39
C ASP A 121 -2.26 10.65 16.69
N ARG A 122 -2.96 10.73 17.84
CA ARG A 122 -2.38 10.71 19.19
C ARG A 122 -2.97 9.60 20.02
N MET A 123 -2.14 9.05 20.88
CA MET A 123 -2.53 8.07 21.89
C MET A 123 -2.84 8.77 23.22
N ASN A 124 -3.43 8.01 24.16
CA ASN A 124 -3.54 8.49 25.54
C ASN A 124 -2.18 8.99 26.06
N LYS A 125 -2.16 10.11 26.76
CA LYS A 125 -0.93 10.79 27.25
C LYS A 125 -0.01 9.89 28.10
N ARG A 126 -0.54 8.79 28.67
CA ARG A 126 0.25 7.81 29.43
C ARG A 126 1.12 6.90 28.54
N MET A 127 0.82 6.83 27.24
CA MET A 127 1.56 6.01 26.29
C MET A 127 2.79 6.77 25.79
N THR A 128 3.96 6.42 26.34
CA THR A 128 5.22 7.15 26.11
C THR A 128 6.23 6.42 25.24
N ASN A 129 6.02 5.12 24.97
CA ASN A 129 6.93 4.30 24.16
C ASN A 129 6.17 3.39 23.21
N ASN A 130 5.08 3.89 22.66
CA ASN A 130 4.16 3.14 21.81
C ASN A 130 3.93 3.85 20.50
N ILE A 131 3.64 3.05 19.49
CA ILE A 131 3.05 3.47 18.21
C ILE A 131 1.87 2.54 17.93
N ASP A 132 0.76 3.10 17.48
CA ASP A 132 -0.50 2.41 17.28
C ASP A 132 -0.95 2.55 15.82
N ILE A 133 -1.23 1.45 15.16
CA ILE A 133 -1.53 1.43 13.73
C ILE A 133 -3.03 1.40 13.55
N TRP A 134 -3.56 2.33 12.77
CA TRP A 134 -4.98 2.28 12.42
C TRP A 134 -5.29 1.11 11.50
N MET A 135 -6.34 0.36 11.85
CA MET A 135 -6.89 -0.73 11.07
C MET A 135 -8.40 -0.53 10.82
N SER A 136 -8.88 -1.01 9.70
CA SER A 136 -10.27 -0.80 9.28
C SER A 136 -11.31 -1.60 10.06
N SER A 137 -10.88 -2.57 10.89
CA SER A 137 -11.78 -3.38 11.71
C SER A 137 -11.15 -3.75 13.05
N VAL A 138 -12.00 -3.93 14.05
CA VAL A 138 -11.62 -4.42 15.39
C VAL A 138 -10.97 -5.79 15.32
N SER A 139 -11.53 -6.69 14.50
CA SER A 139 -10.94 -8.03 14.33
C SER A 139 -9.49 -7.94 13.86
N ALA A 140 -9.20 -7.13 12.85
CA ALA A 140 -7.84 -6.96 12.35
C ALA A 140 -6.91 -6.36 13.42
N ALA A 141 -7.38 -5.42 14.22
CA ALA A 141 -6.59 -4.83 15.30
C ALA A 141 -6.30 -5.83 16.43
N VAL A 142 -7.29 -6.64 16.80
CA VAL A 142 -7.13 -7.71 17.79
C VAL A 142 -6.19 -8.80 17.30
N ASP A 143 -6.35 -9.25 16.05
CA ASP A 143 -5.51 -10.29 15.43
C ASP A 143 -4.05 -9.83 15.26
N PHE A 144 -3.85 -8.52 15.05
CA PHE A 144 -2.51 -7.94 14.99
C PHE A 144 -1.79 -8.05 16.33
N GLY A 145 -2.46 -7.81 17.45
CA GLY A 145 -1.91 -7.94 18.80
C GLY A 145 -0.83 -6.91 19.14
N VAL A 146 0.20 -7.35 19.87
CA VAL A 146 1.27 -6.49 20.39
C VAL A 146 2.64 -7.00 19.94
N HIS A 147 3.43 -6.11 19.35
CA HIS A 147 4.79 -6.39 18.89
C HIS A 147 5.79 -5.42 19.51
N ASN A 148 7.04 -5.84 19.63
CA ASN A 148 8.17 -4.95 19.84
C ASN A 148 8.96 -4.90 18.54
N ALA A 149 9.05 -3.73 17.94
CA ALA A 149 9.66 -3.60 16.61
C ALA A 149 10.49 -2.32 16.47
N GLU A 150 11.37 -2.37 15.50
CA GLU A 150 12.11 -1.21 15.04
C GLU A 150 11.20 -0.35 14.17
N VAL A 151 11.12 0.94 14.53
CA VAL A 151 10.38 1.97 13.80
C VAL A 151 11.39 2.95 13.22
N VAL A 152 11.44 3.04 11.92
CA VAL A 152 12.40 3.84 11.16
C VAL A 152 11.73 5.13 10.73
N VAL A 153 12.21 6.26 11.22
CA VAL A 153 11.78 7.60 10.76
C VAL A 153 12.46 7.90 9.44
N VAL A 154 11.67 8.27 8.43
CA VAL A 154 12.16 8.50 7.07
C VAL A 154 11.83 9.90 6.58
N GLY A 155 12.73 10.46 5.74
CA GLY A 155 12.56 11.72 5.03
C GLY A 155 12.77 11.56 3.54
N LYS A 156 12.46 12.60 2.78
CA LYS A 156 12.84 12.69 1.37
C LYS A 156 14.32 13.03 1.29
N GLY A 157 15.04 12.48 0.32
CA GLY A 157 16.49 12.72 0.14
C GLY A 157 16.91 14.19 -0.07
N SER A 158 15.95 15.08 -0.23
CA SER A 158 16.17 16.54 -0.28
C SER A 158 16.16 17.22 1.09
N ASP A 159 15.73 16.53 2.15
CA ASP A 159 15.55 17.12 3.49
C ASP A 159 16.83 17.04 4.35
N THR A 160 17.96 16.64 3.75
CA THR A 160 19.24 16.43 4.45
C THR A 160 19.91 17.73 4.90
N ASN A 161 19.30 18.90 4.66
CA ASN A 161 19.81 20.21 5.12
C ASN A 161 19.11 20.74 6.39
N LEU A 162 18.50 19.87 7.21
CA LEU A 162 18.05 20.29 8.53
C LEU A 162 19.23 20.25 9.48
N SER A 163 19.78 21.45 9.64
CA SER A 163 20.79 21.94 10.57
C SER A 163 20.87 21.14 11.86
N LEU A 164 22.03 20.57 12.11
CA LEU A 164 22.53 20.31 13.45
C LEU A 164 22.94 21.66 14.03
N GLU A 165 22.00 22.38 14.66
CA GLU A 165 22.28 23.42 15.63
C GLU A 165 21.70 23.02 16.99
#